data_eebed952cd5f70aec156da39f8e1c3bb
#
_entry.id   eebed952cd5f70aec156da39f8e1c3bb
#
_cell.length_a   1.000
_cell.length_b   1.000
_cell.length_c   1.000
_cell.angle_alpha   90.00
_cell.angle_beta   90.00
_cell.angle_gamma   90.00
#
_symmetry.space_group_name_H-M   'P 1'
#
loop_
_entity.id
_entity.type
_entity.pdbx_description
1 polymer ?
#
loop_
_entity_poly.entity_id
_entity_poly.type
_entity_poly.pdbx_seq_one_letter_code
_entity_poly.pdbx_strand_id
1 'polypeptide(L)'
;MDNRILFLLSKGVSHTGTKLFTFSLSWYILSETGSGLNFSLSLLVNYLPAIIMSAFAGYISDRTSQPNRLLVLCDLASAAVCVLPLLHMGLASVYTVIFLLSMISAIFNNTIDTHLPRLEGINGGEDLKKLTSMAQFITSGVNIAAPSLGGFLVKTLPIQMFAVINIVSFLLSAFGEVFLCYRPRLMQEKAAQGTNPGSIPAYIFRDKKLRTFMIGDSLGNFCFSAGFNVAFPLIVTVTLEISSSGYGLITSSTAVGSVLCALARTKRPCRAEFQYPYTKTGGLGVLMLLLALIARFPYHPVWTAAVLCAINFSVGWLAVDINIQTKTTMQIYVDSRYLGKILGFSTSISYILIPLSLAFGGTASEIWPSYLLPAGAGALLLAALGLLRLSELRGVHTNC
;
A
#
# COMPACT_ATOMS: atom_id res chain seq x y z
N MET A 1 -23.33 -17.73 -2.24
CA MET A 1 -21.84 -17.76 -2.09
C MET A 1 -21.49 -16.93 -0.87
N ASP A 2 -20.53 -17.32 -0.05
CA ASP A 2 -20.14 -16.52 1.12
C ASP A 2 -19.62 -15.15 0.64
N ASN A 3 -20.15 -14.04 1.18
CA ASN A 3 -19.76 -12.67 0.83
C ASN A 3 -18.25 -12.43 0.96
N ARG A 4 -17.61 -13.09 1.91
CA ARG A 4 -16.16 -12.99 2.12
C ARG A 4 -15.38 -13.58 0.94
N ILE A 5 -15.81 -14.75 0.45
CA ILE A 5 -15.18 -15.41 -0.70
C ILE A 5 -15.41 -14.58 -1.96
N LEU A 6 -16.64 -14.10 -2.15
CA LEU A 6 -17.00 -13.27 -3.29
C LEU A 6 -16.14 -11.99 -3.34
N PHE A 7 -16.00 -11.31 -2.20
CA PHE A 7 -15.13 -10.12 -2.06
C PHE A 7 -13.67 -10.42 -2.42
N LEU A 8 -13.12 -11.54 -1.91
CA LEU A 8 -11.72 -11.92 -2.17
C LEU A 8 -11.49 -12.25 -3.64
N LEU A 9 -12.44 -12.94 -4.27
CA LEU A 9 -12.36 -13.27 -5.70
C LEU A 9 -12.45 -12.03 -6.58
N SER A 10 -13.47 -11.17 -6.37
CA SER A 10 -13.62 -9.93 -7.13
C SER A 10 -12.36 -9.05 -7.01
N LYS A 11 -11.90 -8.79 -5.78
CA LYS A 11 -10.67 -8.02 -5.55
C LYS A 11 -9.44 -8.67 -6.17
N GLY A 12 -9.30 -9.98 -6.07
CA GLY A 12 -8.15 -10.70 -6.62
C GLY A 12 -8.10 -10.64 -8.15
N VAL A 13 -9.23 -10.84 -8.81
CA VAL A 13 -9.34 -10.78 -10.28
C VAL A 13 -9.02 -9.37 -10.79
N SER A 14 -9.69 -8.34 -10.25
CA SER A 14 -9.46 -6.95 -10.64
C SER A 14 -8.01 -6.50 -10.38
N HIS A 15 -7.46 -6.85 -9.21
CA HIS A 15 -6.08 -6.50 -8.87
C HIS A 15 -5.05 -7.17 -9.80
N THR A 16 -5.26 -8.44 -10.17
CA THR A 16 -4.39 -9.19 -11.10
C THR A 16 -4.40 -8.54 -12.48
N GLY A 17 -5.57 -8.26 -13.04
CA GLY A 17 -5.72 -7.59 -14.33
C GLY A 17 -5.02 -6.23 -14.34
N THR A 18 -5.27 -5.42 -13.32
CA THR A 18 -4.67 -4.08 -13.17
C THR A 18 -3.15 -4.14 -13.08
N LYS A 19 -2.57 -5.08 -12.32
CA LYS A 19 -1.11 -5.19 -12.18
C LYS A 19 -0.42 -5.68 -13.46
N LEU A 20 -1.01 -6.64 -14.15
CA LEU A 20 -0.51 -7.08 -15.47
C LEU A 20 -0.56 -5.95 -16.49
N PHE A 21 -1.68 -5.23 -16.53
CA PHE A 21 -1.86 -4.10 -17.46
C PHE A 21 -0.91 -2.94 -17.14
N THR A 22 -0.81 -2.53 -15.88
CA THR A 22 0.11 -1.45 -15.49
C THR A 22 1.56 -1.81 -15.81
N PHE A 23 1.96 -3.07 -15.60
CA PHE A 23 3.28 -3.55 -16.00
C PHE A 23 3.48 -3.42 -17.51
N SER A 24 2.50 -3.84 -18.32
CA SER A 24 2.59 -3.78 -19.79
C SER A 24 2.65 -2.33 -20.30
N LEU A 25 1.90 -1.39 -19.68
CA LEU A 25 1.97 0.03 -20.03
C LEU A 25 3.35 0.64 -19.71
N SER A 26 3.91 0.30 -18.54
CA SER A 26 5.26 0.75 -18.15
C SER A 26 6.34 0.20 -19.11
N TRP A 27 6.20 -1.06 -19.50
CA TRP A 27 7.07 -1.67 -20.51
C TRP A 27 6.95 -0.99 -21.87
N TYR A 28 5.73 -0.68 -22.30
CA TYR A 28 5.48 0.02 -23.56
C TYR A 28 6.16 1.39 -23.60
N ILE A 29 6.01 2.18 -22.52
CA ILE A 29 6.68 3.48 -22.42
C ILE A 29 8.20 3.32 -22.55
N LEU A 30 8.78 2.33 -21.88
CA LEU A 30 10.22 2.09 -21.94
C LEU A 30 10.68 1.64 -23.31
N SER A 31 9.93 0.74 -23.99
CA SER A 31 10.28 0.22 -25.31
C SER A 31 10.13 1.27 -26.43
N GLU A 32 9.10 2.13 -26.35
CA GLU A 32 8.87 3.19 -27.34
C GLU A 32 9.83 4.37 -27.19
N THR A 33 10.17 4.73 -25.97
CA THR A 33 10.95 5.95 -25.71
C THR A 33 12.42 5.70 -25.45
N GLY A 34 12.80 4.48 -25.04
CA GLY A 34 14.15 4.17 -24.55
C GLY A 34 14.59 5.03 -23.37
N SER A 35 13.67 5.81 -22.75
CA SER A 35 13.96 6.85 -21.78
C SER A 35 13.54 6.44 -20.36
N GLY A 36 14.52 6.34 -19.45
CA GLY A 36 14.27 6.16 -18.03
C GLY A 36 13.47 7.32 -17.41
N LEU A 37 13.59 8.53 -17.97
CA LEU A 37 12.82 9.69 -17.52
C LEU A 37 11.32 9.52 -17.80
N ASN A 38 10.95 9.06 -19.00
CA ASN A 38 9.55 8.79 -19.34
C ASN A 38 8.98 7.64 -18.49
N PHE A 39 9.79 6.61 -18.22
CA PHE A 39 9.41 5.56 -17.29
C PHE A 39 9.16 6.11 -15.88
N SER A 40 10.06 6.94 -15.35
CA SER A 40 9.90 7.59 -14.03
C SER A 40 8.69 8.51 -13.98
N LEU A 41 8.42 9.24 -15.08
CA LEU A 41 7.22 10.07 -15.21
C LEU A 41 5.93 9.23 -15.13
N SER A 42 5.92 8.02 -15.70
CA SER A 42 4.76 7.12 -15.58
C SER A 42 4.46 6.72 -14.15
N LEU A 43 5.49 6.49 -13.34
CA LEU A 43 5.33 6.22 -11.90
C LEU A 43 4.77 7.44 -11.18
N LEU A 44 5.26 8.64 -11.49
CA LEU A 44 4.77 9.88 -10.88
C LEU A 44 3.31 10.15 -11.25
N VAL A 45 2.94 9.94 -12.52
CA VAL A 45 1.55 10.05 -13.00
C VAL A 45 0.64 9.02 -12.34
N ASN A 46 1.16 7.87 -11.92
CA ASN A 46 0.41 6.88 -11.16
C ASN A 46 0.16 7.33 -9.70
N TYR A 47 1.15 7.94 -9.03
CA TYR A 47 1.03 8.34 -7.63
C TYR A 47 0.29 9.67 -7.43
N LEU A 48 0.53 10.68 -8.28
CA LEU A 48 0.00 12.03 -8.09
C LEU A 48 -1.54 12.10 -8.03
N PRO A 49 -2.29 11.45 -8.95
CA PRO A 49 -3.75 11.44 -8.89
C PRO A 49 -4.27 10.72 -7.66
N ALA A 50 -3.62 9.62 -7.25
CA ALA A 50 -3.99 8.87 -6.06
C ALA A 50 -3.88 9.72 -4.78
N ILE A 51 -2.86 10.58 -4.70
CA ILE A 51 -2.67 11.52 -3.57
C ILE A 51 -3.87 12.47 -3.49
N ILE A 52 -4.19 13.14 -4.59
CA ILE A 52 -5.27 14.13 -4.64
C ILE A 52 -6.62 13.46 -4.37
N MET A 53 -6.87 12.35 -5.05
CA MET A 53 -8.16 11.67 -4.99
C MET A 53 -8.41 10.92 -3.69
N SER A 54 -7.39 10.49 -2.94
CA SER A 54 -7.61 9.75 -1.70
C SER A 54 -8.35 10.56 -0.63
N ALA A 55 -8.11 11.86 -0.52
CA ALA A 55 -8.87 12.74 0.36
C ALA A 55 -10.33 12.88 -0.08
N PHE A 56 -10.58 13.06 -1.39
CA PHE A 56 -11.94 13.12 -1.95
C PHE A 56 -12.65 11.76 -1.87
N ALA A 57 -11.92 10.67 -2.08
CA ALA A 57 -12.42 9.30 -1.99
C ALA A 57 -13.02 9.03 -0.60
N GLY A 58 -12.36 9.49 0.47
CA GLY A 58 -12.88 9.38 1.83
C GLY A 58 -14.24 10.07 2.00
N TYR A 59 -14.39 11.27 1.43
CA TYR A 59 -15.66 11.98 1.48
C TYR A 59 -16.78 11.28 0.68
N ILE A 60 -16.46 10.76 -0.51
CA ILE A 60 -17.40 10.01 -1.34
C ILE A 60 -17.83 8.72 -0.63
N SER A 61 -16.86 7.96 -0.08
CA SER A 61 -17.12 6.70 0.63
C SER A 61 -18.00 6.90 1.84
N ASP A 62 -17.75 7.93 2.67
CA ASP A 62 -18.54 8.19 3.87
C ASP A 62 -19.99 8.58 3.57
N ARG A 63 -20.26 9.19 2.42
CA ARG A 63 -21.61 9.57 2.00
C ARG A 63 -22.37 8.44 1.30
N THR A 64 -21.67 7.41 0.87
CA THR A 64 -22.28 6.32 0.11
C THR A 64 -23.09 5.40 1.03
N SER A 65 -24.37 5.27 0.75
CA SER A 65 -25.25 4.32 1.43
C SER A 65 -25.16 2.91 0.83
N GLN A 66 -24.79 2.79 -0.43
CA GLN A 66 -24.72 1.54 -1.21
C GLN A 66 -23.31 1.33 -1.76
N PRO A 67 -22.36 0.81 -0.95
CA PRO A 67 -20.96 0.66 -1.36
C PRO A 67 -20.80 -0.23 -2.60
N ASN A 68 -21.58 -1.31 -2.71
CA ASN A 68 -21.55 -2.19 -3.87
C ASN A 68 -21.77 -1.46 -5.19
N ARG A 69 -22.73 -0.52 -5.26
CA ARG A 69 -22.96 0.27 -6.48
C ARG A 69 -21.80 1.16 -6.83
N LEU A 70 -21.13 1.75 -5.82
CA LEU A 70 -19.97 2.59 -6.05
C LEU A 70 -18.79 1.76 -6.57
N LEU A 71 -18.57 0.57 -6.02
CA LEU A 71 -17.53 -0.35 -6.49
C LEU A 71 -17.77 -0.78 -7.94
N VAL A 72 -18.99 -1.21 -8.26
CA VAL A 72 -19.40 -1.55 -9.65
C VAL A 72 -19.18 -0.37 -10.61
N LEU A 73 -19.54 0.85 -10.22
CA LEU A 73 -19.30 2.05 -11.03
C LEU A 73 -17.81 2.30 -11.26
N CYS A 74 -16.97 2.10 -10.24
CA CYS A 74 -15.53 2.23 -10.37
C CYS A 74 -14.96 1.18 -11.35
N ASP A 75 -15.37 -0.06 -11.25
CA ASP A 75 -14.92 -1.12 -12.16
C ASP A 75 -15.39 -0.89 -13.60
N LEU A 76 -16.64 -0.49 -13.80
CA LEU A 76 -17.14 -0.15 -15.14
C LEU A 76 -16.44 1.07 -15.73
N ALA A 77 -16.17 2.11 -14.93
CA ALA A 77 -15.39 3.27 -15.36
C ALA A 77 -13.94 2.86 -15.71
N SER A 78 -13.33 1.98 -14.93
CA SER A 78 -11.99 1.45 -15.18
C SER A 78 -11.95 0.64 -16.48
N ALA A 79 -12.96 -0.20 -16.72
CA ALA A 79 -13.10 -0.95 -17.97
C ALA A 79 -13.24 0.00 -19.18
N ALA A 80 -14.06 1.06 -19.07
CA ALA A 80 -14.20 2.06 -20.11
C ALA A 80 -12.89 2.82 -20.42
N VAL A 81 -12.13 3.18 -19.38
CA VAL A 81 -10.79 3.80 -19.55
C VAL A 81 -9.82 2.87 -20.27
N CYS A 82 -9.88 1.56 -20.01
CA CYS A 82 -9.03 0.58 -20.68
C CYS A 82 -9.36 0.39 -22.19
N VAL A 83 -10.47 0.95 -22.68
CA VAL A 83 -10.78 0.95 -24.13
C VAL A 83 -9.91 1.97 -24.89
N LEU A 84 -9.44 3.04 -24.24
CA LEU A 84 -8.65 4.10 -24.89
C LEU A 84 -7.42 3.56 -25.65
N PRO A 85 -6.57 2.69 -25.10
CA PRO A 85 -5.43 2.14 -25.83
C PRO A 85 -5.81 1.21 -26.99
N LEU A 86 -7.03 0.69 -26.99
CA LEU A 86 -7.55 -0.12 -28.11
C LEU A 86 -7.95 0.75 -29.29
N LEU A 87 -8.43 1.97 -29.04
CA LEU A 87 -8.84 2.92 -30.07
C LEU A 87 -7.64 3.70 -30.63
N HIS A 88 -6.76 4.14 -29.75
CA HIS A 88 -5.59 4.92 -30.13
C HIS A 88 -4.41 4.59 -29.21
N MET A 89 -3.43 3.90 -29.76
CA MET A 89 -2.22 3.54 -29.03
C MET A 89 -1.15 4.63 -29.21
N GLY A 90 -0.79 5.31 -28.13
CA GLY A 90 0.23 6.35 -28.12
C GLY A 90 0.57 6.77 -26.68
N LEU A 91 1.71 7.44 -26.49
CA LEU A 91 2.18 7.84 -25.17
C LEU A 91 1.15 8.67 -24.41
N ALA A 92 0.48 9.63 -25.07
CA ALA A 92 -0.55 10.46 -24.45
C ALA A 92 -1.74 9.62 -23.94
N SER A 93 -2.20 8.65 -24.72
CA SER A 93 -3.25 7.71 -24.33
C SER A 93 -2.81 6.88 -23.11
N VAL A 94 -1.59 6.34 -23.13
CA VAL A 94 -1.05 5.54 -22.03
C VAL A 94 -0.96 6.34 -20.73
N TYR A 95 -0.42 7.56 -20.75
CA TYR A 95 -0.37 8.41 -19.58
C TYR A 95 -1.78 8.79 -19.08
N THR A 96 -2.71 9.08 -19.98
CA THR A 96 -4.12 9.37 -19.62
C THR A 96 -4.76 8.18 -18.93
N VAL A 97 -4.54 6.97 -19.43
CA VAL A 97 -5.06 5.73 -18.82
C VAL A 97 -4.46 5.51 -17.43
N ILE A 98 -3.15 5.64 -17.26
CA ILE A 98 -2.48 5.51 -15.95
C ILE A 98 -3.07 6.53 -14.97
N PHE A 99 -3.25 7.78 -15.39
CA PHE A 99 -3.80 8.85 -14.57
C PHE A 99 -5.24 8.55 -14.12
N LEU A 100 -6.12 8.23 -15.07
CA LEU A 100 -7.54 7.97 -14.77
C LEU A 100 -7.73 6.70 -13.92
N LEU A 101 -7.02 5.61 -14.24
CA LEU A 101 -7.08 4.38 -13.43
C LEU A 101 -6.58 4.63 -12.01
N SER A 102 -5.56 5.46 -11.83
CA SER A 102 -5.06 5.81 -10.50
C SER A 102 -6.11 6.58 -9.68
N MET A 103 -6.83 7.53 -10.29
CA MET A 103 -7.93 8.25 -9.64
C MET A 103 -9.06 7.31 -9.22
N ILE A 104 -9.52 6.46 -10.14
CA ILE A 104 -10.62 5.53 -9.88
C ILE A 104 -10.20 4.52 -8.79
N SER A 105 -8.97 3.99 -8.86
CA SER A 105 -8.43 3.06 -7.87
C SER A 105 -8.37 3.67 -6.46
N ALA A 106 -8.11 4.97 -6.33
CA ALA A 106 -8.14 5.65 -5.03
C ALA A 106 -9.54 5.63 -4.41
N ILE A 107 -10.59 5.90 -5.21
CA ILE A 107 -11.99 5.84 -4.76
C ILE A 107 -12.36 4.39 -4.42
N PHE A 108 -12.03 3.44 -5.28
CA PHE A 108 -12.33 2.02 -5.11
C PHE A 108 -11.72 1.47 -3.82
N ASN A 109 -10.41 1.64 -3.62
CA ASN A 109 -9.72 1.13 -2.44
C ASN A 109 -10.21 1.79 -1.15
N ASN A 110 -10.45 3.11 -1.15
CA ASN A 110 -10.99 3.79 0.01
C ASN A 110 -12.40 3.30 0.35
N THR A 111 -13.24 3.06 -0.66
CA THR A 111 -14.59 2.52 -0.47
C THR A 111 -14.55 1.14 0.15
N ILE A 112 -13.67 0.25 -0.33
CA ILE A 112 -13.45 -1.07 0.28
C ILE A 112 -13.01 -0.91 1.73
N ASP A 113 -11.94 -0.18 1.98
CA ASP A 113 -11.35 -0.07 3.31
C ASP A 113 -12.34 0.54 4.33
N THR A 114 -13.21 1.48 3.90
CA THR A 114 -14.23 2.11 4.72
C THR A 114 -15.39 1.16 5.07
N HIS A 115 -15.82 0.36 4.10
CA HIS A 115 -17.04 -0.45 4.25
C HIS A 115 -16.76 -1.92 4.57
N LEU A 116 -15.50 -2.37 4.54
CA LEU A 116 -15.12 -3.75 4.87
C LEU A 116 -15.66 -4.23 6.23
N PRO A 117 -15.63 -3.41 7.32
CA PRO A 117 -16.20 -3.82 8.61
C PRO A 117 -17.70 -4.10 8.57
N ARG A 118 -18.41 -3.53 7.59
CA ARG A 118 -19.86 -3.66 7.41
C ARG A 118 -20.24 -4.78 6.43
N LEU A 119 -19.28 -5.45 5.81
CA LEU A 119 -19.55 -6.57 4.92
C LEU A 119 -20.30 -7.65 5.69
N GLU A 120 -21.41 -8.13 5.13
CA GLU A 120 -22.20 -9.18 5.74
C GLU A 120 -21.37 -10.47 5.87
N GLY A 121 -21.44 -11.10 7.04
CA GLY A 121 -20.59 -12.23 7.41
C GLY A 121 -19.38 -11.87 8.29
N ILE A 122 -19.10 -10.58 8.52
CA ILE A 122 -18.08 -10.13 9.48
C ILE A 122 -18.72 -9.91 10.86
N ASN A 123 -18.30 -10.70 11.85
CA ASN A 123 -18.80 -10.63 13.22
C ASN A 123 -17.67 -10.28 14.19
N GLY A 124 -17.19 -9.00 14.11
CA GLY A 124 -16.17 -8.48 15.00
C GLY A 124 -14.77 -8.41 14.40
N GLY A 125 -13.81 -8.00 15.26
CA GLY A 125 -12.45 -7.68 14.85
C GLY A 125 -11.63 -8.88 14.35
N GLU A 126 -11.93 -10.09 14.82
CA GLU A 126 -11.23 -11.30 14.37
C GLU A 126 -11.57 -11.66 12.92
N ASP A 127 -12.86 -11.64 12.58
CA ASP A 127 -13.31 -11.89 11.19
C ASP A 127 -12.76 -10.83 10.24
N LEU A 128 -12.81 -9.54 10.66
CA LEU A 128 -12.25 -8.43 9.90
C LEU A 128 -10.75 -8.60 9.66
N LYS A 129 -9.99 -8.94 10.70
CA LYS A 129 -8.55 -9.19 10.60
C LYS A 129 -8.25 -10.37 9.66
N LYS A 130 -9.00 -11.47 9.79
CA LYS A 130 -8.85 -12.65 8.94
C LYS A 130 -9.08 -12.29 7.48
N LEU A 131 -10.16 -11.56 7.18
CA LEU A 131 -10.48 -11.13 5.81
C LEU A 131 -9.43 -10.15 5.27
N THR A 132 -8.98 -9.17 6.07
CA THR A 132 -7.91 -8.24 5.70
C THR A 132 -6.60 -8.98 5.42
N SER A 133 -6.26 -9.99 6.23
CA SER A 133 -5.07 -10.82 6.04
C SER A 133 -5.15 -11.64 4.75
N MET A 134 -6.31 -12.22 4.43
CA MET A 134 -6.53 -12.96 3.18
C MET A 134 -6.46 -12.03 1.96
N ALA A 135 -7.06 -10.84 2.05
CA ALA A 135 -6.97 -9.83 0.99
C ALA A 135 -5.51 -9.39 0.77
N GLN A 136 -4.75 -9.21 1.85
CA GLN A 136 -3.32 -8.87 1.78
C GLN A 136 -2.49 -10.03 1.19
N PHE A 137 -2.83 -11.29 1.51
CA PHE A 137 -2.19 -12.47 0.92
C PHE A 137 -2.36 -12.47 -0.62
N ILE A 138 -3.60 -12.26 -1.11
CA ILE A 138 -3.89 -12.19 -2.55
C ILE A 138 -3.11 -11.02 -3.17
N THR A 139 -3.17 -9.82 -2.58
CA THR A 139 -2.48 -8.64 -3.09
C THR A 139 -0.96 -8.85 -3.16
N SER A 140 -0.36 -9.42 -2.12
CA SER A 140 1.08 -9.72 -2.10
C SER A 140 1.46 -10.77 -3.14
N GLY A 141 0.66 -11.84 -3.26
CA GLY A 141 0.87 -12.88 -4.27
C GLY A 141 0.81 -12.32 -5.70
N VAL A 142 -0.16 -11.46 -5.98
CA VAL A 142 -0.31 -10.80 -7.28
C VAL A 142 0.86 -9.85 -7.56
N ASN A 143 1.29 -9.05 -6.59
CA ASN A 143 2.42 -8.14 -6.75
C ASN A 143 3.74 -8.85 -7.07
N ILE A 144 3.87 -10.13 -6.68
CA ILE A 144 5.00 -10.98 -7.03
C ILE A 144 4.83 -11.59 -8.43
N ALA A 145 3.65 -12.18 -8.66
CA ALA A 145 3.38 -12.94 -9.87
C ALA A 145 3.23 -12.04 -11.10
N ALA A 146 2.62 -10.84 -10.95
CA ALA A 146 2.29 -9.99 -12.09
C ALA A 146 3.52 -9.50 -12.88
N PRO A 147 4.63 -9.02 -12.27
CA PRO A 147 5.81 -8.67 -13.05
C PRO A 147 6.44 -9.85 -13.79
N SER A 148 6.49 -11.02 -13.15
CA SER A 148 7.04 -12.24 -13.77
C SER A 148 6.19 -12.73 -14.91
N LEU A 149 4.87 -12.84 -14.72
CA LEU A 149 3.92 -13.20 -15.77
C LEU A 149 3.86 -12.14 -16.87
N GLY A 150 3.80 -10.86 -16.48
CA GLY A 150 3.79 -9.74 -17.41
C GLY A 150 5.02 -9.70 -18.30
N GLY A 151 6.22 -9.88 -17.74
CA GLY A 151 7.47 -9.94 -18.49
C GLY A 151 7.54 -11.12 -19.48
N PHE A 152 6.94 -12.26 -19.15
CA PHE A 152 6.80 -13.38 -20.09
C PHE A 152 5.76 -13.09 -21.18
N LEU A 153 4.58 -12.61 -20.77
CA LEU A 153 3.44 -12.38 -21.67
C LEU A 153 3.69 -11.22 -22.66
N VAL A 154 4.42 -10.17 -22.27
CA VAL A 154 4.76 -9.02 -23.16
C VAL A 154 5.58 -9.45 -24.37
N LYS A 155 6.31 -10.57 -24.29
CA LYS A 155 7.06 -11.12 -25.42
C LYS A 155 6.17 -11.85 -26.44
N THR A 156 5.01 -12.32 -26.00
CA THR A 156 4.13 -13.20 -26.79
C THR A 156 2.80 -12.53 -27.16
N LEU A 157 2.33 -11.58 -26.38
CA LEU A 157 1.05 -10.91 -26.57
C LEU A 157 1.24 -9.43 -26.93
N PRO A 158 0.47 -8.91 -27.88
CA PRO A 158 0.44 -7.47 -28.14
C PRO A 158 -0.16 -6.75 -26.93
N ILE A 159 0.27 -5.51 -26.71
CA ILE A 159 -0.14 -4.73 -25.54
C ILE A 159 -1.65 -4.52 -25.41
N GLN A 160 -2.36 -4.46 -26.55
CA GLN A 160 -3.82 -4.36 -26.59
C GLN A 160 -4.51 -5.54 -25.89
N MET A 161 -3.91 -6.74 -25.93
CA MET A 161 -4.46 -7.90 -25.25
C MET A 161 -4.43 -7.74 -23.72
N PHE A 162 -3.45 -7.03 -23.17
CA PHE A 162 -3.45 -6.71 -21.74
C PHE A 162 -4.58 -5.75 -21.37
N ALA A 163 -4.94 -4.80 -22.25
CA ALA A 163 -6.11 -3.97 -22.07
C ALA A 163 -7.40 -4.80 -22.07
N VAL A 164 -7.55 -5.74 -23.02
CA VAL A 164 -8.71 -6.66 -23.08
C VAL A 164 -8.78 -7.53 -21.83
N ILE A 165 -7.67 -8.14 -21.40
CA ILE A 165 -7.60 -8.94 -20.16
C ILE A 165 -8.05 -8.10 -18.95
N ASN A 166 -7.60 -6.85 -18.87
CA ASN A 166 -7.97 -5.97 -17.76
C ASN A 166 -9.45 -5.54 -17.82
N ILE A 167 -9.98 -5.24 -19.01
CA ILE A 167 -11.42 -4.98 -19.19
C ILE A 167 -12.25 -6.17 -18.71
N VAL A 168 -11.89 -7.39 -19.13
CA VAL A 168 -12.59 -8.60 -18.70
C VAL A 168 -12.48 -8.79 -17.19
N SER A 169 -11.30 -8.52 -16.60
CA SER A 169 -11.12 -8.63 -15.16
C SER A 169 -12.00 -7.63 -14.37
N PHE A 170 -12.13 -6.40 -14.85
CA PHE A 170 -13.04 -5.41 -14.25
C PHE A 170 -14.52 -5.80 -14.39
N LEU A 171 -14.92 -6.31 -15.54
CA LEU A 171 -16.32 -6.76 -15.74
C LEU A 171 -16.65 -7.96 -14.85
N LEU A 172 -15.75 -8.92 -14.70
CA LEU A 172 -15.92 -10.05 -13.79
C LEU A 172 -15.96 -9.60 -12.32
N SER A 173 -15.10 -8.65 -11.93
CA SER A 173 -15.14 -8.04 -10.60
C SER A 173 -16.45 -7.32 -10.35
N ALA A 174 -16.87 -6.44 -11.25
CA ALA A 174 -18.13 -5.72 -11.17
C ALA A 174 -19.33 -6.68 -11.04
N PHE A 175 -19.34 -7.76 -11.82
CA PHE A 175 -20.38 -8.79 -11.70
C PHE A 175 -20.42 -9.41 -10.30
N GLY A 176 -19.25 -9.74 -9.74
CA GLY A 176 -19.17 -10.24 -8.35
C GLY A 176 -19.65 -9.21 -7.32
N GLU A 177 -19.28 -7.93 -7.50
CA GLU A 177 -19.62 -6.85 -6.57
C GLU A 177 -21.11 -6.50 -6.50
N VAL A 178 -21.88 -6.77 -7.57
CA VAL A 178 -23.34 -6.62 -7.56
C VAL A 178 -23.97 -7.45 -6.44
N PHE A 179 -23.42 -8.63 -6.16
CA PHE A 179 -23.95 -9.56 -5.16
C PHE A 179 -23.39 -9.35 -3.76
N LEU A 180 -22.47 -8.39 -3.56
CA LEU A 180 -21.96 -8.07 -2.24
C LEU A 180 -23.05 -7.39 -1.39
N CYS A 181 -23.28 -7.94 -0.20
CA CYS A 181 -24.22 -7.39 0.76
C CYS A 181 -23.46 -6.70 1.90
N TYR A 182 -23.87 -5.48 2.22
CA TYR A 182 -23.33 -4.70 3.33
C TYR A 182 -24.44 -4.39 4.34
N ARG A 183 -24.12 -4.52 5.62
CA ARG A 183 -25.05 -4.15 6.69
C ARG A 183 -25.42 -2.66 6.59
N PRO A 184 -26.70 -2.31 6.77
CA PRO A 184 -27.11 -0.90 6.79
C PRO A 184 -26.38 -0.15 7.89
N ARG A 185 -26.10 1.11 7.66
CA ARG A 185 -25.58 2.01 8.71
C ARG A 185 -26.66 2.20 9.76
N LEU A 186 -26.41 1.79 11.01
CA LEU A 186 -27.41 1.89 12.08
C LEU A 186 -27.88 3.34 12.23
N MET A 187 -29.22 3.53 12.36
CA MET A 187 -29.80 4.88 12.52
C MET A 187 -29.37 5.59 13.82
N GLN A 188 -28.88 4.86 14.82
CA GLN A 188 -28.29 5.45 16.04
C GLN A 188 -27.06 6.32 15.74
N GLU A 189 -26.32 6.04 14.64
CA GLU A 189 -25.24 6.90 14.18
C GLU A 189 -25.76 8.23 13.60
N LYS A 190 -27.03 8.31 13.17
CA LYS A 190 -27.66 9.56 12.71
C LYS A 190 -28.14 10.43 13.88
N ALA A 191 -28.51 9.86 15.01
CA ALA A 191 -29.02 10.60 16.17
C ALA A 191 -27.92 11.35 16.96
N ALA A 192 -26.66 10.96 16.81
CA ALA A 192 -25.51 11.70 17.36
C ALA A 192 -25.08 12.88 16.45
N GLN A 193 -26.03 13.56 15.80
CA GLN A 193 -25.80 14.72 14.92
C GLN A 193 -25.30 15.99 15.66
N GLY A 194 -24.95 15.88 16.94
CA GLY A 194 -24.62 17.02 17.78
C GLY A 194 -23.19 17.57 17.73
N THR A 195 -22.24 16.87 17.14
CA THR A 195 -20.87 17.40 17.03
C THR A 195 -20.35 17.23 15.62
N ASN A 196 -20.51 18.30 14.84
CA ASN A 196 -19.72 18.43 13.62
C ASN A 196 -18.25 18.48 14.08
N PRO A 197 -17.39 17.49 13.74
CA PRO A 197 -16.03 17.43 14.29
C PRO A 197 -15.12 18.57 13.81
N GLY A 198 -15.69 19.59 13.17
CA GLY A 198 -14.89 20.59 12.49
C GLY A 198 -14.20 20.00 11.24
N SER A 199 -12.99 20.40 10.99
CA SER A 199 -12.18 19.82 9.94
C SER A 199 -11.60 18.45 10.38
N ILE A 200 -11.41 17.50 9.44
CA ILE A 200 -10.79 16.19 9.70
C ILE A 200 -9.42 16.33 10.37
N PRO A 201 -8.55 17.24 9.94
CA PRO A 201 -7.31 17.51 10.67
C PRO A 201 -7.54 17.86 12.14
N ALA A 202 -8.52 18.73 12.45
CA ALA A 202 -8.82 19.09 13.85
C ALA A 202 -9.29 17.88 14.67
N TYR A 203 -10.10 16.99 14.09
CA TYR A 203 -10.51 15.75 14.75
C TYR A 203 -9.30 14.86 15.07
N ILE A 204 -8.40 14.66 14.10
CA ILE A 204 -7.19 13.84 14.27
C ILE A 204 -6.26 14.47 15.32
N PHE A 205 -6.03 15.79 15.25
CA PHE A 205 -5.15 16.48 16.21
C PHE A 205 -5.69 16.51 17.64
N ARG A 206 -7.02 16.45 17.81
CA ARG A 206 -7.67 16.41 19.12
C ARG A 206 -7.55 15.04 19.76
N ASP A 207 -7.64 13.96 19.01
CA ASP A 207 -7.43 12.60 19.50
C ASP A 207 -5.94 12.26 19.56
N LYS A 208 -5.38 12.21 20.77
CA LYS A 208 -3.96 11.94 20.99
C LYS A 208 -3.52 10.61 20.40
N LYS A 209 -4.33 9.56 20.53
CA LYS A 209 -4.02 8.22 20.04
C LYS A 209 -3.98 8.21 18.51
N LEU A 210 -4.99 8.79 17.86
CA LEU A 210 -5.09 8.85 16.41
C LEU A 210 -3.96 9.71 15.82
N ARG A 211 -3.66 10.85 16.45
CA ARG A 211 -2.53 11.71 16.06
C ARG A 211 -1.20 10.99 16.13
N THR A 212 -0.91 10.33 17.26
CA THR A 212 0.34 9.56 17.42
C THR A 212 0.46 8.44 16.39
N PHE A 213 -0.67 7.77 16.12
CA PHE A 213 -0.74 6.72 15.12
C PHE A 213 -0.38 7.25 13.72
N MET A 214 -0.99 8.36 13.31
CA MET A 214 -0.76 8.95 11.99
C MET A 214 0.67 9.50 11.83
N ILE A 215 1.21 10.15 12.86
CA ILE A 215 2.59 10.63 12.84
C ILE A 215 3.55 9.44 12.70
N GLY A 216 3.35 8.39 13.49
CA GLY A 216 4.18 7.19 13.45
C GLY A 216 4.14 6.49 12.10
N ASP A 217 2.94 6.33 11.50
CA ASP A 217 2.76 5.71 10.19
C ASP A 217 3.41 6.54 9.07
N SER A 218 3.18 7.85 9.06
CA SER A 218 3.75 8.76 8.07
C SER A 218 5.27 8.80 8.13
N LEU A 219 5.83 8.87 9.34
CA LEU A 219 7.27 8.87 9.55
C LEU A 219 7.90 7.51 9.18
N GLY A 220 7.21 6.41 9.54
CA GLY A 220 7.61 5.06 9.14
C GLY A 220 7.69 4.92 7.63
N ASN A 221 6.67 5.37 6.91
CA ASN A 221 6.64 5.35 5.43
C ASN A 221 7.75 6.22 4.83
N PHE A 222 7.98 7.42 5.36
CA PHE A 222 9.04 8.31 4.88
C PHE A 222 10.43 7.68 5.06
N CYS A 223 10.75 7.24 6.28
CA CYS A 223 12.04 6.61 6.58
C CYS A 223 12.25 5.33 5.78
N PHE A 224 11.22 4.49 5.66
CA PHE A 224 11.28 3.27 4.88
C PHE A 224 11.52 3.55 3.40
N SER A 225 10.83 4.53 2.83
CA SER A 225 10.99 4.86 1.41
C SER A 225 12.39 5.42 1.12
N ALA A 226 12.90 6.37 1.92
CA ALA A 226 14.24 6.91 1.74
C ALA A 226 15.33 5.88 2.07
N GLY A 227 15.22 5.22 3.22
CA GLY A 227 16.27 4.36 3.74
C GLY A 227 16.30 2.95 3.17
N PHE A 228 15.20 2.48 2.58
CA PHE A 228 15.14 1.15 2.01
C PHE A 228 14.87 1.16 0.50
N ASN A 229 13.79 1.79 0.03
CA ASN A 229 13.44 1.75 -1.39
C ASN A 229 14.47 2.43 -2.30
N VAL A 230 15.16 3.46 -1.81
CA VAL A 230 16.27 4.13 -2.54
C VAL A 230 17.60 3.47 -2.26
N ALA A 231 17.94 3.29 -0.98
CA ALA A 231 19.28 2.84 -0.61
C ALA A 231 19.53 1.37 -0.96
N PHE A 232 18.55 0.49 -0.81
CA PHE A 232 18.72 -0.95 -1.03
C PHE A 232 19.17 -1.30 -2.45
N PRO A 233 18.52 -0.82 -3.53
CA PRO A 233 19.00 -1.07 -4.89
C PRO A 233 20.44 -0.57 -5.09
N LEU A 234 20.74 0.65 -4.65
CA LEU A 234 22.07 1.24 -4.79
C LEU A 234 23.16 0.44 -4.05
N ILE A 235 22.87 0.01 -2.83
CA ILE A 235 23.79 -0.81 -2.06
C ILE A 235 24.07 -2.13 -2.76
N VAL A 236 23.01 -2.82 -3.22
CA VAL A 236 23.16 -4.16 -3.81
C VAL A 236 23.84 -4.10 -5.17
N THR A 237 23.47 -3.13 -6.03
CA THR A 237 23.96 -3.09 -7.43
C THR A 237 25.26 -2.29 -7.58
N VAL A 238 25.40 -1.17 -6.84
CA VAL A 238 26.55 -0.27 -6.99
C VAL A 238 27.64 -0.52 -5.95
N THR A 239 27.24 -0.68 -4.66
CA THR A 239 28.23 -0.82 -3.58
C THR A 239 28.76 -2.25 -3.45
N LEU A 240 27.87 -3.25 -3.59
CA LEU A 240 28.21 -4.66 -3.43
C LEU A 240 28.42 -5.37 -4.79
N GLU A 241 28.17 -4.68 -5.90
CA GLU A 241 28.34 -5.18 -7.28
C GLU A 241 27.66 -6.53 -7.54
N ILE A 242 26.51 -6.78 -6.85
CA ILE A 242 25.76 -8.01 -7.01
C ILE A 242 25.05 -7.99 -8.38
N SER A 243 25.14 -9.10 -9.12
CA SER A 243 24.53 -9.24 -10.44
C SER A 243 23.01 -9.03 -10.41
N SER A 244 22.42 -8.68 -11.55
CA SER A 244 20.96 -8.48 -11.69
C SER A 244 20.15 -9.71 -11.30
N SER A 245 20.66 -10.91 -11.57
CA SER A 245 20.04 -12.17 -11.12
C SER A 245 20.09 -12.34 -9.62
N GLY A 246 21.20 -11.98 -8.97
CA GLY A 246 21.35 -11.97 -7.53
C GLY A 246 20.41 -10.95 -6.87
N TYR A 247 20.32 -9.73 -7.42
CA TYR A 247 19.36 -8.72 -6.97
C TYR A 247 17.91 -9.23 -7.03
N GLY A 248 17.55 -9.88 -8.15
CA GLY A 248 16.22 -10.48 -8.31
C GLY A 248 15.92 -11.56 -7.25
N LEU A 249 16.89 -12.42 -6.93
CA LEU A 249 16.75 -13.44 -5.91
C LEU A 249 16.55 -12.83 -4.52
N ILE A 250 17.35 -11.83 -4.16
CA ILE A 250 17.27 -11.14 -2.88
C ILE A 250 15.92 -10.42 -2.74
N THR A 251 15.46 -9.69 -3.77
CA THR A 251 14.17 -9.01 -3.75
C THR A 251 12.99 -9.97 -3.68
N SER A 252 13.10 -11.15 -4.31
CA SER A 252 12.07 -12.20 -4.20
C SER A 252 11.85 -12.67 -2.77
N SER A 253 12.85 -12.62 -1.90
CA SER A 253 12.67 -13.00 -0.48
C SER A 253 11.76 -12.04 0.29
N THR A 254 11.68 -10.75 -0.08
CA THR A 254 10.68 -9.80 0.46
C THR A 254 9.26 -10.29 0.17
N ALA A 255 9.05 -10.77 -1.01
CA ALA A 255 7.78 -11.29 -1.48
C ALA A 255 7.37 -12.56 -0.69
N VAL A 256 8.29 -13.48 -0.49
CA VAL A 256 8.06 -14.69 0.31
C VAL A 256 7.72 -14.31 1.76
N GLY A 257 8.46 -13.38 2.38
CA GLY A 257 8.16 -12.87 3.72
C GLY A 257 6.76 -12.26 3.82
N SER A 258 6.35 -11.47 2.82
CA SER A 258 5.03 -10.84 2.74
C SER A 258 3.90 -11.86 2.69
N VAL A 259 4.02 -12.87 1.82
CA VAL A 259 3.01 -13.94 1.65
C VAL A 259 2.90 -14.78 2.92
N LEU A 260 4.02 -15.20 3.49
CA LEU A 260 4.02 -16.03 4.70
C LEU A 260 3.47 -15.27 5.92
N CYS A 261 3.78 -13.97 6.04
CA CYS A 261 3.19 -13.13 7.08
C CYS A 261 1.67 -13.03 6.93
N ALA A 262 1.17 -12.75 5.73
CA ALA A 262 -0.26 -12.64 5.48
C ALA A 262 -0.99 -13.93 5.85
N LEU A 263 -0.46 -15.10 5.46
CA LEU A 263 -0.98 -16.42 5.85
C LEU A 263 -0.95 -16.63 7.36
N ALA A 264 0.17 -16.33 8.03
CA ALA A 264 0.31 -16.51 9.46
C ALA A 264 -0.69 -15.63 10.25
N ARG A 265 -1.01 -14.44 9.74
CA ARG A 265 -1.94 -13.52 10.39
C ARG A 265 -3.41 -13.93 10.30
N THR A 266 -3.78 -14.79 9.34
CA THR A 266 -5.14 -15.35 9.29
C THR A 266 -5.48 -16.20 10.51
N LYS A 267 -4.46 -16.83 11.14
CA LYS A 267 -4.62 -17.77 12.26
C LYS A 267 -4.42 -17.14 13.64
N ARG A 268 -3.91 -15.90 13.73
CA ARG A 268 -3.63 -15.26 15.02
C ARG A 268 -4.78 -14.36 15.48
N PRO A 269 -5.17 -14.38 16.77
CA PRO A 269 -6.25 -13.56 17.29
C PRO A 269 -5.97 -12.06 17.12
N CYS A 270 -7.04 -11.27 16.96
CA CYS A 270 -6.95 -9.81 16.94
C CYS A 270 -6.74 -9.31 18.37
N ARG A 271 -5.72 -8.48 18.60
CA ARG A 271 -5.64 -7.70 19.84
C ARG A 271 -6.55 -6.48 19.68
N ALA A 272 -7.53 -6.37 20.56
CA ALA A 272 -8.55 -5.31 20.52
C ALA A 272 -8.04 -3.91 20.91
N GLU A 273 -6.78 -3.79 21.37
CA GLU A 273 -6.24 -2.50 21.81
C GLU A 273 -5.80 -1.66 20.61
N PHE A 274 -6.28 -0.42 20.59
CA PHE A 274 -5.78 0.60 19.67
C PHE A 274 -4.39 1.04 20.13
N GLN A 275 -3.37 0.42 19.53
CA GLN A 275 -1.98 0.72 19.80
C GLN A 275 -1.17 0.73 18.50
N TYR A 276 -0.33 1.76 18.35
CA TYR A 276 0.60 1.82 17.23
C TYR A 276 1.62 0.66 17.31
N PRO A 277 1.99 0.02 16.18
CA PRO A 277 2.89 -1.14 16.19
C PRO A 277 4.36 -0.74 16.38
N TYR A 278 4.70 -0.07 17.49
CA TYR A 278 6.05 0.45 17.76
C TYR A 278 7.17 -0.58 17.59
N THR A 279 6.99 -1.78 18.13
CA THR A 279 8.01 -2.83 18.08
C THR A 279 8.30 -3.30 16.66
N LYS A 280 7.26 -3.38 15.83
CA LYS A 280 7.37 -3.85 14.44
C LYS A 280 7.97 -2.76 13.55
N THR A 281 7.50 -1.53 13.69
CA THR A 281 8.05 -0.39 12.95
C THR A 281 9.49 -0.10 13.40
N GLY A 282 9.79 -0.25 14.70
CA GLY A 282 11.16 -0.22 15.21
C GLY A 282 12.04 -1.33 14.63
N GLY A 283 11.46 -2.52 14.42
CA GLY A 283 12.13 -3.63 13.73
C GLY A 283 12.59 -3.26 12.32
N LEU A 284 11.78 -2.50 11.56
CA LEU A 284 12.21 -1.97 10.25
C LEU A 284 13.41 -1.02 10.40
N GLY A 285 13.41 -0.15 11.41
CA GLY A 285 14.56 0.71 11.71
C GLY A 285 15.84 -0.08 12.00
N VAL A 286 15.74 -1.16 12.79
CA VAL A 286 16.87 -2.06 13.05
C VAL A 286 17.36 -2.74 11.77
N LEU A 287 16.45 -3.21 10.89
CA LEU A 287 16.84 -3.82 9.62
C LEU A 287 17.55 -2.83 8.70
N MET A 288 17.17 -1.55 8.71
CA MET A 288 17.88 -0.49 7.97
C MET A 288 19.31 -0.27 8.53
N LEU A 289 19.48 -0.30 9.86
CA LEU A 289 20.81 -0.21 10.47
C LEU A 289 21.68 -1.43 10.11
N LEU A 290 21.10 -2.63 10.09
CA LEU A 290 21.79 -3.84 9.64
C LEU A 290 22.19 -3.75 8.16
N LEU A 291 21.32 -3.23 7.30
CA LEU A 291 21.64 -2.98 5.88
C LEU A 291 22.81 -2.01 5.74
N ALA A 292 22.82 -0.93 6.52
CA ALA A 292 23.93 0.04 6.56
C ALA A 292 25.25 -0.60 7.00
N LEU A 293 25.19 -1.47 8.01
CA LEU A 293 26.38 -2.18 8.52
C LEU A 293 26.96 -3.11 7.47
N ILE A 294 26.13 -3.86 6.75
CA ILE A 294 26.58 -4.75 5.68
C ILE A 294 27.17 -3.95 4.51
N ALA A 295 26.54 -2.84 4.14
CA ALA A 295 27.08 -1.96 3.11
C ALA A 295 28.43 -1.34 3.46
N ARG A 296 28.69 -1.08 4.74
CA ARG A 296 29.95 -0.52 5.24
C ARG A 296 31.06 -1.57 5.40
N PHE A 297 30.69 -2.80 5.78
CA PHE A 297 31.60 -3.90 6.04
C PHE A 297 31.13 -5.15 5.29
N PRO A 298 31.33 -5.23 3.96
CA PRO A 298 30.91 -6.40 3.19
C PRO A 298 31.77 -7.60 3.59
N TYR A 299 31.09 -8.69 3.91
CA TYR A 299 31.68 -9.98 4.20
C TYR A 299 31.89 -10.79 2.91
N HIS A 300 32.22 -12.06 3.06
CA HIS A 300 32.30 -12.98 1.93
C HIS A 300 30.98 -12.96 1.10
N PRO A 301 31.04 -12.92 -0.25
CA PRO A 301 29.85 -12.69 -1.10
C PRO A 301 28.65 -13.56 -0.80
N VAL A 302 28.86 -14.86 -0.52
CA VAL A 302 27.78 -15.81 -0.21
C VAL A 302 27.05 -15.45 1.10
N TRP A 303 27.78 -15.11 2.15
CA TRP A 303 27.19 -14.72 3.43
C TRP A 303 26.47 -13.38 3.34
N THR A 304 27.03 -12.44 2.59
CA THR A 304 26.40 -11.14 2.31
C THR A 304 25.06 -11.32 1.63
N ALA A 305 24.99 -12.15 0.57
CA ALA A 305 23.75 -12.46 -0.12
C ALA A 305 22.72 -13.16 0.79
N ALA A 306 23.15 -14.12 1.61
CA ALA A 306 22.27 -14.82 2.55
C ALA A 306 21.66 -13.86 3.59
N VAL A 307 22.48 -12.95 4.16
CA VAL A 307 22.01 -11.96 5.14
C VAL A 307 21.08 -10.94 4.47
N LEU A 308 21.36 -10.50 3.25
CA LEU A 308 20.47 -9.63 2.49
C LEU A 308 19.12 -10.30 2.20
N CYS A 309 19.10 -11.59 1.87
CA CYS A 309 17.86 -12.35 1.74
C CYS A 309 17.08 -12.40 3.06
N ALA A 310 17.75 -12.62 4.19
CA ALA A 310 17.11 -12.63 5.50
C ALA A 310 16.56 -11.25 5.90
N ILE A 311 17.29 -10.17 5.62
CA ILE A 311 16.82 -8.79 5.82
C ILE A 311 15.56 -8.54 4.98
N ASN A 312 15.61 -8.84 3.67
CA ASN A 312 14.49 -8.61 2.76
C ASN A 312 13.26 -9.44 3.13
N PHE A 313 13.44 -10.69 3.49
CA PHE A 313 12.37 -11.53 4.03
C PHE A 313 11.72 -10.88 5.26
N SER A 314 12.53 -10.43 6.22
CA SER A 314 12.05 -9.78 7.44
C SER A 314 11.36 -8.45 7.17
N VAL A 315 11.84 -7.68 6.21
CA VAL A 315 11.19 -6.44 5.73
C VAL A 315 9.81 -6.76 5.16
N GLY A 316 9.71 -7.73 4.27
CA GLY A 316 8.43 -8.15 3.70
C GLY A 316 7.43 -8.61 4.76
N TRP A 317 7.90 -9.40 5.72
CA TRP A 317 7.10 -9.86 6.86
C TRP A 317 6.60 -8.69 7.71
N LEU A 318 7.49 -7.80 8.14
CA LEU A 318 7.14 -6.67 9.01
C LEU A 318 6.24 -5.65 8.30
N ALA A 319 6.50 -5.34 7.03
CA ALA A 319 5.70 -4.41 6.26
C ALA A 319 4.24 -4.86 6.13
N VAL A 320 4.01 -6.14 5.81
CA VAL A 320 2.66 -6.71 5.74
C VAL A 320 2.01 -6.77 7.11
N ASP A 321 2.77 -7.13 8.15
CA ASP A 321 2.27 -7.20 9.51
C ASP A 321 1.82 -5.83 10.05
N ILE A 322 2.61 -4.79 9.80
CA ILE A 322 2.27 -3.40 10.12
C ILE A 322 1.02 -2.98 9.36
N ASN A 323 0.96 -3.25 8.05
CA ASN A 323 -0.16 -2.85 7.20
C ASN A 323 -1.48 -3.49 7.65
N ILE A 324 -1.49 -4.81 7.92
CA ILE A 324 -2.69 -5.52 8.43
C ILE A 324 -3.12 -4.92 9.79
N GLN A 325 -2.17 -4.73 10.70
CA GLN A 325 -2.47 -4.17 12.02
C GLN A 325 -3.00 -2.73 11.91
N THR A 326 -2.33 -1.88 11.15
CA THR A 326 -2.70 -0.47 10.94
C THR A 326 -4.12 -0.36 10.40
N LYS A 327 -4.42 -1.06 9.30
CA LYS A 327 -5.76 -1.03 8.69
C LYS A 327 -6.82 -1.57 9.63
N THR A 328 -6.62 -2.75 10.22
CA THR A 328 -7.63 -3.36 11.11
C THR A 328 -7.87 -2.52 12.34
N THR A 329 -6.81 -1.97 12.95
CA THR A 329 -6.92 -1.14 14.15
C THR A 329 -7.68 0.17 13.86
N MET A 330 -7.38 0.84 12.73
CA MET A 330 -8.12 2.02 12.29
C MET A 330 -9.60 1.71 12.04
N GLN A 331 -9.90 0.60 11.37
CA GLN A 331 -11.26 0.19 11.05
C GLN A 331 -12.10 -0.18 12.29
N ILE A 332 -11.47 -0.59 13.38
CA ILE A 332 -12.14 -0.92 14.64
C ILE A 332 -12.31 0.33 15.53
N TYR A 333 -11.29 1.20 15.57
CA TYR A 333 -11.25 2.34 16.51
C TYR A 333 -12.01 3.55 16.01
N VAL A 334 -11.93 3.85 14.73
CA VAL A 334 -12.53 5.05 14.14
C VAL A 334 -14.02 4.85 13.96
N ASP A 335 -14.81 5.87 14.35
CA ASP A 335 -16.24 5.89 14.10
C ASP A 335 -16.52 5.71 12.60
N SER A 336 -17.43 4.81 12.25
CA SER A 336 -17.80 4.47 10.88
C SER A 336 -18.24 5.70 10.05
N ARG A 337 -18.69 6.78 10.70
CA ARG A 337 -19.08 8.05 10.05
C ARG A 337 -17.91 8.81 9.43
N TYR A 338 -16.72 8.67 9.99
CA TYR A 338 -15.53 9.42 9.59
C TYR A 338 -14.41 8.51 9.07
N LEU A 339 -14.65 7.20 9.08
CA LEU A 339 -13.64 6.21 8.73
C LEU A 339 -13.05 6.46 7.34
N GLY A 340 -13.90 6.67 6.33
CA GLY A 340 -13.45 6.93 4.97
C GLY A 340 -12.61 8.20 4.85
N LYS A 341 -13.05 9.29 5.49
CA LYS A 341 -12.30 10.56 5.48
C LYS A 341 -10.95 10.43 6.18
N ILE A 342 -10.89 9.73 7.31
CA ILE A 342 -9.66 9.53 8.07
C ILE A 342 -8.70 8.62 7.31
N LEU A 343 -9.19 7.51 6.74
CA LEU A 343 -8.38 6.63 5.90
C LEU A 343 -7.88 7.35 4.64
N GLY A 344 -8.75 8.11 3.96
CA GLY A 344 -8.38 8.91 2.80
C GLY A 344 -7.32 9.96 3.13
N PHE A 345 -7.46 10.67 4.24
CA PHE A 345 -6.49 11.66 4.70
C PHE A 345 -5.14 11.02 5.08
N SER A 346 -5.18 9.88 5.79
CA SER A 346 -3.99 9.10 6.12
C SER A 346 -3.23 8.65 4.86
N THR A 347 -3.95 8.08 3.90
CA THR A 347 -3.38 7.64 2.62
C THR A 347 -2.79 8.81 1.83
N SER A 348 -3.47 9.97 1.81
CA SER A 348 -2.96 11.17 1.14
C SER A 348 -1.62 11.63 1.72
N ILE A 349 -1.51 11.69 3.05
CA ILE A 349 -0.26 12.09 3.71
C ILE A 349 0.85 11.09 3.41
N SER A 350 0.57 9.79 3.51
CA SER A 350 1.55 8.74 3.23
C SER A 350 2.05 8.80 1.78
N TYR A 351 1.15 9.04 0.83
CA TYR A 351 1.51 9.15 -0.59
C TYR A 351 2.28 10.42 -0.94
N ILE A 352 2.00 11.55 -0.30
CA ILE A 352 2.78 12.80 -0.49
C ILE A 352 4.22 12.60 0.00
N LEU A 353 4.41 11.89 1.09
CA LEU A 353 5.73 11.65 1.66
C LEU A 353 6.61 10.71 0.83
N ILE A 354 6.02 9.81 0.02
CA ILE A 354 6.79 8.90 -0.83
C ILE A 354 7.63 9.66 -1.87
N PRO A 355 7.07 10.51 -2.76
CA PRO A 355 7.87 11.29 -3.71
C PRO A 355 8.91 12.18 -3.03
N LEU A 356 8.55 12.81 -1.90
CA LEU A 356 9.48 13.63 -1.12
C LEU A 356 10.67 12.81 -0.58
N SER A 357 10.39 11.62 -0.06
CA SER A 357 11.42 10.73 0.46
C SER A 357 12.32 10.17 -0.65
N LEU A 358 11.74 9.88 -1.84
CA LEU A 358 12.49 9.44 -3.00
C LEU A 358 13.39 10.54 -3.54
N ALA A 359 12.89 11.79 -3.62
CA ALA A 359 13.68 12.95 -4.03
C ALA A 359 14.83 13.21 -3.05
N PHE A 360 14.53 13.22 -1.73
CA PHE A 360 15.54 13.35 -0.69
C PHE A 360 16.57 12.22 -0.74
N GLY A 361 16.12 10.98 -0.79
CA GLY A 361 16.99 9.81 -0.84
C GLY A 361 17.84 9.78 -2.10
N GLY A 362 17.29 10.13 -3.27
CA GLY A 362 18.02 10.22 -4.52
C GLY A 362 19.16 11.25 -4.47
N THR A 363 18.86 12.49 -4.07
CA THR A 363 19.87 13.56 -3.95
C THR A 363 20.90 13.26 -2.87
N ALA A 364 20.47 12.71 -1.74
CA ALA A 364 21.37 12.32 -0.67
C ALA A 364 22.33 11.21 -1.08
N SER A 365 21.89 10.27 -1.91
CA SER A 365 22.74 9.17 -2.41
C SER A 365 23.84 9.61 -3.39
N GLU A 366 23.69 10.77 -4.01
CA GLU A 366 24.75 11.37 -4.86
C GLU A 366 25.84 12.05 -4.04
N ILE A 367 25.49 12.56 -2.86
CA ILE A 367 26.38 13.36 -2.02
C ILE A 367 27.03 12.49 -0.95
N TRP A 368 26.29 11.55 -0.38
CA TRP A 368 26.71 10.74 0.76
C TRP A 368 26.97 9.28 0.38
N PRO A 369 27.92 8.59 1.05
CA PRO A 369 28.10 7.16 0.91
C PRO A 369 26.78 6.40 1.10
N SER A 370 26.54 5.41 0.27
CA SER A 370 25.25 4.67 0.18
C SER A 370 24.76 4.09 1.50
N TYR A 371 25.68 3.75 2.42
CA TYR A 371 25.34 3.19 3.73
C TYR A 371 24.81 4.23 4.74
N LEU A 372 25.09 5.53 4.54
CA LEU A 372 24.62 6.59 5.47
C LEU A 372 23.11 6.80 5.37
N LEU A 373 22.52 6.57 4.22
CA LEU A 373 21.10 6.77 3.99
C LEU A 373 20.23 5.82 4.85
N PRO A 374 20.42 4.49 4.79
CA PRO A 374 19.69 3.57 5.66
C PRO A 374 20.09 3.71 7.13
N ALA A 375 21.34 4.09 7.44
CA ALA A 375 21.75 4.36 8.81
C ALA A 375 20.99 5.55 9.41
N GLY A 376 20.97 6.68 8.70
CA GLY A 376 20.26 7.88 9.13
C GLY A 376 18.75 7.67 9.24
N ALA A 377 18.12 7.04 8.24
CA ALA A 377 16.70 6.74 8.24
C ALA A 377 16.31 5.77 9.38
N GLY A 378 17.09 4.72 9.60
CA GLY A 378 16.88 3.78 10.69
C GLY A 378 17.02 4.41 12.07
N ALA A 379 18.06 5.21 12.29
CA ALA A 379 18.29 5.94 13.54
C ALA A 379 17.19 6.97 13.82
N LEU A 380 16.79 7.75 12.80
CA LEU A 380 15.70 8.71 12.90
C LEU A 380 14.38 8.02 13.26
N LEU A 381 14.07 6.90 12.61
CA LEU A 381 12.85 6.13 12.87
C LEU A 381 12.84 5.63 14.32
N LEU A 382 13.91 5.03 14.80
CA LEU A 382 14.00 4.52 16.18
C LEU A 382 13.90 5.65 17.22
N ALA A 383 14.60 6.75 17.01
CA ALA A 383 14.55 7.92 17.91
C ALA A 383 13.13 8.51 17.96
N ALA A 384 12.49 8.70 16.83
CA ALA A 384 11.14 9.25 16.76
C ALA A 384 10.09 8.33 17.38
N LEU A 385 10.19 7.01 17.16
CA LEU A 385 9.29 6.04 17.80
C LEU A 385 9.50 6.01 19.32
N GLY A 386 10.74 6.13 19.78
CA GLY A 386 11.07 6.27 21.20
C GLY A 386 10.40 7.50 21.83
N LEU A 387 10.50 8.66 21.18
CA LEU A 387 9.87 9.90 21.63
C LEU A 387 8.35 9.82 21.65
N LEU A 388 7.74 9.25 20.59
CA LEU A 388 6.30 9.06 20.51
C LEU A 388 5.80 8.15 21.64
N ARG A 389 6.48 7.05 21.90
CA ARG A 389 6.13 6.11 22.99
C ARG A 389 6.25 6.77 24.36
N LEU A 390 7.33 7.53 24.60
CA LEU A 390 7.51 8.29 25.85
C LEU A 390 6.40 9.33 26.04
N SER A 391 5.96 10.01 24.99
CA SER A 391 4.87 10.97 25.04
C SER A 391 3.53 10.32 25.38
N GLU A 392 3.28 9.10 24.94
CA GLU A 392 2.09 8.32 25.33
C GLU A 392 2.13 7.96 26.82
N LEU A 393 3.26 7.44 27.29
CA LEU A 393 3.43 7.04 28.69
C LEU A 393 3.27 8.21 29.67
N ARG A 394 3.85 9.38 29.37
CA ARG A 394 3.71 10.59 30.18
C ARG A 394 2.26 11.09 30.25
N GLY A 395 1.47 10.94 29.18
CA GLY A 395 0.07 11.35 29.17
C GLY A 395 -0.87 10.42 29.96
N VAL A 396 -0.45 9.21 30.30
CA VAL A 396 -1.18 8.31 31.20
C VAL A 396 -1.02 8.77 32.66
N HIS A 397 0.16 9.29 33.05
CA HIS A 397 0.44 9.76 34.41
C HIS A 397 -0.15 11.13 34.76
N THR A 398 -0.56 11.93 33.76
CA THR A 398 -1.17 13.25 34.00
C THR A 398 -2.71 13.20 34.09
N ASN A 399 -3.33 12.05 33.82
CA ASN A 399 -4.78 11.84 33.92
C ASN A 399 -5.17 10.89 35.08
N CYS A 400 -4.24 10.53 35.97
CA CYS A 400 -4.47 9.99 37.30
C CYS A 400 -4.23 11.11 38.33
#